data_77a7d74c054499ef0d8733cdc75d3828
#
_entry.id   77a7d74c054499ef0d8733cdc75d3828
#
_cell.length_a   1.000
_cell.length_b   1.000
_cell.length_c   1.000
_cell.angle_alpha   90.00
_cell.angle_beta   90.00
_cell.angle_gamma   90.00
#
_symmetry.space_group_name_H-M   'P 1'
#
loop_
_entity.id
_entity.type
_entity.pdbx_description
1 polymer ?
#
loop_
_entity_poly.entity_id
_entity_poly.type
_entity_poly.pdbx_seq_one_letter_code
_entity_poly.pdbx_strand_id
1 'polypeptide(L)'
;VGLDWHFEPVYSPDAYDPDIDEDYVAGAHQALSLRFPSLAGSQLVRGVVGLYDFTPDGHPIVDGNLGLQGYYLAAGFSGAGFKSSPALGLGLAEMILKGQAETVNLDFLRLGRFAE
;
A
#
# COMPACT_ATOMS: atom_id res chain seq x y z
N VAL A 1 4.49 20.41 -7.75
CA VAL A 1 3.63 20.48 -6.56
C VAL A 1 3.36 19.05 -6.16
N GLY A 2 4.04 18.56 -5.13
CA GLY A 2 3.75 17.26 -4.52
C GLY A 2 2.49 17.41 -3.67
N LEU A 3 1.60 16.43 -3.72
CA LEU A 3 0.59 16.29 -2.67
C LEU A 3 1.33 15.80 -1.43
N ASP A 4 1.36 16.60 -0.38
CA ASP A 4 1.80 16.15 0.92
C ASP A 4 0.73 15.19 1.46
N TRP A 5 1.07 13.92 1.48
CA TRP A 5 0.22 12.90 2.07
C TRP A 5 0.33 13.03 3.59
N HIS A 6 -0.68 13.60 4.21
CA HIS A 6 -0.79 13.57 5.67
C HIS A 6 -1.32 12.20 6.09
N PHE A 7 -0.45 11.39 6.65
CA PHE A 7 -0.84 10.13 7.27
C PHE A 7 -0.88 10.34 8.78
N GLU A 8 -2.06 10.27 9.36
CA GLU A 8 -2.19 10.19 10.81
C GLU A 8 -2.18 8.72 11.24
N PRO A 9 -1.33 8.35 12.23
CA PRO A 9 -1.32 6.99 12.75
C PRO A 9 -2.67 6.64 13.38
N VAL A 10 -3.27 5.56 12.92
CA VAL A 10 -4.50 5.01 13.48
C VAL A 10 -4.16 3.76 14.28
N TYR A 11 -4.46 3.76 15.57
CA TYR A 11 -4.14 2.65 16.48
C TYR A 11 -5.25 1.59 16.55
N SER A 12 -6.41 1.88 16.01
CA SER A 12 -7.52 0.93 15.89
C SER A 12 -8.17 1.09 14.53
N PRO A 13 -8.38 0.00 13.78
CA PRO A 13 -9.03 0.06 12.47
C PRO A 13 -10.50 0.53 12.54
N ASP A 14 -11.10 0.47 13.75
CA ASP A 14 -12.48 0.90 13.97
C ASP A 14 -12.59 2.36 14.44
N ALA A 15 -11.46 3.07 14.59
CA ALA A 15 -11.41 4.41 15.17
C ALA A 15 -10.68 5.40 14.24
N TYR A 16 -11.10 5.48 12.98
CA TYR A 16 -10.64 6.51 12.04
C TYR A 16 -11.81 7.39 11.60
N ASP A 17 -11.50 8.61 11.18
CA ASP A 17 -12.50 9.53 10.62
C ASP A 17 -12.84 9.09 9.18
N PRO A 18 -14.09 8.68 8.89
CA PRO A 18 -14.50 8.30 7.54
C PRO A 18 -14.79 9.51 6.64
N ASP A 19 -14.84 10.73 7.20
CA ASP A 19 -15.15 11.93 6.45
C ASP A 19 -13.91 12.38 5.66
N ILE A 20 -14.14 12.85 4.44
CA ILE A 20 -13.07 13.32 3.59
C ILE A 20 -12.58 14.69 4.04
N ASP A 21 -11.27 14.87 4.10
CA ASP A 21 -10.63 16.13 4.41
C ASP A 21 -10.84 17.15 3.27
N GLU A 22 -11.49 18.27 3.60
CA GLU A 22 -11.80 19.32 2.62
C GLU A 22 -10.54 20.03 2.11
N ASP A 23 -9.52 20.21 2.94
CA ASP A 23 -8.25 20.83 2.54
C ASP A 23 -7.49 19.90 1.58
N TYR A 24 -7.54 18.58 1.83
CA TYR A 24 -7.01 17.59 0.90
C TYR A 24 -7.71 17.65 -0.45
N VAL A 25 -9.04 17.72 -0.47
CA VAL A 25 -9.84 17.85 -1.70
C VAL A 25 -9.47 19.10 -2.47
N ALA A 26 -9.35 20.24 -1.80
CA ALA A 26 -8.97 21.50 -2.42
C ALA A 26 -7.57 21.43 -3.05
N GLY A 27 -6.60 20.87 -2.32
CA GLY A 27 -5.24 20.66 -2.80
C GLY A 27 -5.17 19.71 -4.00
N ALA A 28 -5.92 18.61 -3.94
CA ALA A 28 -6.01 17.63 -5.03
C ALA A 28 -6.63 18.25 -6.30
N HIS A 29 -7.70 19.04 -6.14
CA HIS A 29 -8.34 19.75 -7.26
C HIS A 29 -7.39 20.78 -7.88
N GLN A 30 -6.64 21.52 -7.06
CA GLN A 30 -5.63 22.46 -7.55
C GLN A 30 -4.54 21.76 -8.34
N ALA A 31 -3.98 20.67 -7.82
CA ALA A 31 -2.95 19.88 -8.50
C ALA A 31 -3.47 19.29 -9.82
N LEU A 32 -4.71 18.78 -9.83
CA LEU A 32 -5.38 18.27 -11.03
C LEU A 32 -5.55 19.35 -12.09
N SER A 33 -6.02 20.54 -11.68
CA SER A 33 -6.26 21.68 -12.58
C SER A 33 -4.98 22.20 -13.22
N LEU A 34 -3.87 22.20 -12.47
CA LEU A 34 -2.55 22.57 -12.99
C LEU A 34 -2.05 21.55 -14.02
N ARG A 35 -2.27 20.26 -13.78
CA ARG A 35 -1.84 19.18 -14.67
C ARG A 35 -2.73 19.06 -15.90
N PHE A 36 -4.02 19.25 -15.72
CA PHE A 36 -5.06 19.15 -16.75
C PHE A 36 -5.97 20.37 -16.72
N PRO A 37 -5.60 21.49 -17.41
CA PRO A 37 -6.37 22.73 -17.36
C PRO A 37 -7.83 22.59 -17.80
N SER A 38 -8.14 21.61 -18.63
CA SER A 38 -9.52 21.31 -19.05
C SER A 38 -10.42 20.82 -17.91
N LEU A 39 -9.85 20.39 -16.79
CA LEU A 39 -10.55 19.92 -15.61
C LEU A 39 -10.68 20.99 -14.49
N ALA A 40 -10.21 22.21 -14.72
CA ALA A 40 -10.25 23.27 -13.73
C ALA A 40 -11.69 23.62 -13.25
N GLY A 41 -12.70 23.40 -14.11
CA GLY A 41 -14.12 23.57 -13.77
C GLY A 41 -14.82 22.29 -13.26
N SER A 42 -14.08 21.21 -13.02
CA SER A 42 -14.65 19.96 -12.52
C SER A 42 -15.07 20.08 -11.04
N GLN A 43 -15.98 19.20 -10.63
CA GLN A 43 -16.42 19.11 -9.24
C GLN A 43 -16.14 17.70 -8.71
N LEU A 44 -15.81 17.61 -7.41
CA LEU A 44 -15.73 16.34 -6.72
C LEU A 44 -17.14 15.71 -6.65
N VAL A 45 -17.28 14.51 -7.17
CA VAL A 45 -18.53 13.76 -7.10
C VAL A 45 -18.59 12.94 -5.81
N ARG A 46 -17.45 12.32 -5.44
CA ARG A 46 -17.35 11.46 -4.25
C ARG A 46 -15.89 11.31 -3.87
N GLY A 47 -15.63 11.27 -2.56
CA GLY A 47 -14.37 10.84 -1.97
C GLY A 47 -14.55 9.59 -1.13
N VAL A 48 -13.45 8.91 -0.83
CA VAL A 48 -13.40 7.74 0.04
C VAL A 48 -12.17 7.85 0.92
N VAL A 49 -12.35 7.70 2.21
CA VAL A 49 -11.26 7.57 3.19
C VAL A 49 -11.01 6.08 3.43
N GLY A 50 -9.77 5.69 3.59
CA GLY A 50 -9.39 4.30 3.84
C GLY A 50 -8.08 4.21 4.62
N LEU A 51 -7.81 3.05 5.15
CA LEU A 51 -6.61 2.76 5.93
C LEU A 51 -5.53 2.14 5.05
N TYR A 52 -4.28 2.50 5.32
CA TYR A 52 -3.11 1.82 4.81
C TYR A 52 -2.44 1.00 5.92
N ASP A 53 -2.03 -0.19 5.58
CA ASP A 53 -1.25 -1.09 6.43
C ASP A 53 0.25 -0.78 6.27
N PHE A 54 0.79 0.10 7.11
CA PHE A 54 2.20 0.46 7.05
C PHE A 54 3.09 -0.52 7.82
N THR A 55 4.18 -0.91 7.18
CA THR A 55 5.32 -1.54 7.85
C THR A 55 6.32 -0.47 8.30
N PRO A 56 7.22 -0.76 9.27
CA PRO A 56 8.22 0.20 9.75
C PRO A 56 9.15 0.75 8.65
N ASP A 57 9.40 -0.03 7.60
CA ASP A 57 10.28 0.33 6.48
C ASP A 57 9.53 0.70 5.19
N GLY A 58 8.19 0.71 5.23
CA GLY A 58 7.36 1.03 4.08
C GLY A 58 7.35 -0.03 2.96
N HIS A 59 7.97 -1.20 3.18
CA HIS A 59 8.01 -2.29 2.22
C HIS A 59 7.09 -3.44 2.66
N PRO A 60 6.43 -4.14 1.72
CA PRO A 60 5.56 -5.25 2.08
C PRO A 60 6.32 -6.39 2.76
N ILE A 61 5.60 -7.20 3.52
CA ILE A 61 6.08 -8.48 4.02
C ILE A 61 5.57 -9.55 3.05
N VAL A 62 6.49 -10.29 2.45
CA VAL A 62 6.18 -11.46 1.63
C VAL A 62 7.04 -12.62 2.12
N ASP A 63 6.43 -13.60 2.76
CA ASP A 63 7.14 -14.69 3.39
C ASP A 63 6.31 -15.98 3.44
N GLY A 64 6.95 -17.11 3.77
CA GLY A 64 6.28 -18.39 3.87
C GLY A 64 6.88 -19.30 4.93
N ASN A 65 6.09 -20.30 5.32
CA ASN A 65 6.50 -21.31 6.31
C ASN A 65 6.94 -20.73 7.67
N LEU A 66 6.26 -19.67 8.11
CA LEU A 66 6.53 -18.94 9.36
C LEU A 66 6.11 -19.78 10.60
N GLY A 67 6.80 -20.89 10.85
CA GLY A 67 6.50 -21.82 11.94
C GLY A 67 5.29 -22.73 11.70
N LEU A 68 4.58 -22.55 10.59
CA LEU A 68 3.44 -23.38 10.17
C LEU A 68 3.61 -23.75 8.69
N GLN A 69 3.72 -25.03 8.41
CA GLN A 69 3.86 -25.53 7.04
C GLN A 69 2.66 -25.14 6.17
N GLY A 70 2.92 -24.60 4.99
CA GLY A 70 1.90 -24.16 4.04
C GLY A 70 1.26 -22.80 4.37
N TYR A 71 1.74 -22.10 5.39
CA TYR A 71 1.34 -20.74 5.70
C TYR A 71 2.21 -19.74 4.92
N TYR A 72 1.57 -18.90 4.12
CA TYR A 72 2.22 -17.84 3.36
C TYR A 72 1.57 -16.51 3.71
N LEU A 73 2.38 -15.46 3.77
CA LEU A 73 1.97 -14.11 4.15
C LEU A 73 2.34 -13.11 3.05
N ALA A 74 1.39 -12.27 2.68
CA ALA A 74 1.62 -11.06 1.89
C ALA A 74 0.80 -9.94 2.52
N ALA A 75 1.46 -9.00 3.20
CA ALA A 75 0.82 -7.93 3.98
C ALA A 75 1.71 -6.69 4.07
N GLY A 76 1.18 -5.60 4.65
CA GLY A 76 1.95 -4.41 4.92
C GLY A 76 2.41 -3.68 3.66
N PHE A 77 1.56 -3.55 2.66
CA PHE A 77 1.94 -2.98 1.37
C PHE A 77 2.14 -1.46 1.37
N SER A 78 1.84 -0.79 2.46
CA SER A 78 2.13 0.65 2.66
C SER A 78 1.65 1.54 1.50
N GLY A 79 0.46 1.23 0.94
CA GLY A 79 -0.12 1.94 -0.19
C GLY A 79 0.42 1.54 -1.58
N ALA A 80 1.40 0.63 -1.65
CA ALA A 80 2.03 0.22 -2.92
C ALA A 80 1.47 -1.09 -3.52
N GLY A 81 0.48 -1.72 -2.87
CA GLY A 81 0.01 -3.06 -3.20
C GLY A 81 -0.49 -3.22 -4.63
N PHE A 82 -1.31 -2.30 -5.12
CA PHE A 82 -1.88 -2.40 -6.46
C PHE A 82 -0.80 -2.49 -7.55
N LYS A 83 0.16 -1.56 -7.55
CA LYS A 83 1.20 -1.50 -8.59
C LYS A 83 2.20 -2.65 -8.50
N SER A 84 2.43 -3.22 -7.31
CA SER A 84 3.39 -4.30 -7.09
C SER A 84 2.76 -5.70 -7.19
N SER A 85 1.43 -5.81 -7.17
CA SER A 85 0.71 -7.09 -7.13
C SER A 85 1.08 -8.09 -8.23
N PRO A 86 1.35 -7.71 -9.50
CA PRO A 86 1.70 -8.69 -10.52
C PRO A 86 3.04 -9.37 -10.23
N ALA A 87 4.06 -8.60 -9.84
CA ALA A 87 5.39 -9.13 -9.57
C ALA A 87 5.43 -9.94 -8.26
N LEU A 88 4.84 -9.39 -7.19
CA LEU A 88 4.80 -10.06 -5.88
C LEU A 88 3.91 -11.30 -5.90
N GLY A 89 2.79 -11.23 -6.63
CA GLY A 89 1.90 -12.39 -6.81
C GLY A 89 2.59 -13.54 -7.56
N LEU A 90 3.37 -13.22 -8.60
CA LEU A 90 4.17 -14.24 -9.31
C LEU A 90 5.21 -14.87 -8.38
N GLY A 91 5.99 -14.04 -7.67
CA GLY A 91 7.01 -14.55 -6.75
C GLY A 91 6.42 -15.38 -5.60
N LEU A 92 5.26 -14.97 -5.06
CA LEU A 92 4.56 -15.76 -4.05
C LEU A 92 4.04 -17.09 -4.60
N ALA A 93 3.51 -17.12 -5.81
CA ALA A 93 3.10 -18.35 -6.47
C ALA A 93 4.29 -19.31 -6.69
N GLU A 94 5.44 -18.80 -7.09
CA GLU A 94 6.67 -19.59 -7.21
C GLU A 94 7.12 -20.13 -5.85
N MET A 95 7.09 -19.34 -4.79
CA MET A 95 7.38 -19.80 -3.43
C MET A 95 6.46 -20.94 -2.99
N ILE A 96 5.18 -20.86 -3.30
CA ILE A 96 4.18 -21.90 -2.98
C ILE A 96 4.46 -23.18 -3.76
N LEU A 97 4.73 -23.07 -5.07
CA LEU A 97 4.85 -24.22 -5.96
C LEU A 97 6.24 -24.86 -5.99
N LYS A 98 7.29 -24.04 -5.83
CA LYS A 98 8.69 -24.44 -6.00
C LYS A 98 9.51 -24.31 -4.72
N GLY A 99 8.95 -23.72 -3.65
CA GLY A 99 9.64 -23.47 -2.39
C GLY A 99 10.45 -22.16 -2.36
N GLN A 100 10.64 -21.49 -3.49
CA GLN A 100 11.37 -20.23 -3.60
C GLN A 100 10.86 -19.39 -4.78
N ALA A 101 11.00 -18.08 -4.69
CA ALA A 101 10.78 -17.18 -5.81
C ALA A 101 12.03 -17.18 -6.71
N GLU A 102 11.81 -17.27 -8.02
CA GLU A 102 12.87 -17.32 -9.03
C GLU A 102 12.89 -16.08 -9.92
N THR A 103 11.70 -15.57 -10.26
CA THR A 103 11.54 -14.44 -11.18
C THR A 103 11.77 -13.09 -10.49
N VAL A 104 11.41 -13.01 -9.20
CA VAL A 104 11.53 -11.81 -8.39
C VAL A 104 12.28 -12.15 -7.11
N ASN A 105 13.31 -11.38 -6.77
CA ASN A 105 13.96 -11.55 -5.46
C ASN A 105 13.04 -11.00 -4.36
N LEU A 106 12.57 -11.90 -3.48
CA LEU A 106 11.71 -11.57 -2.33
C LEU A 106 12.45 -11.66 -0.98
N ASP A 107 13.74 -11.96 -0.96
CA ASP A 107 14.48 -12.19 0.29
C ASP A 107 14.49 -10.96 1.21
N PHE A 108 14.57 -9.77 0.63
CA PHE A 108 14.54 -8.50 1.37
C PHE A 108 13.13 -8.15 1.92
N LEU A 109 12.08 -8.89 1.53
CA LEU A 109 10.70 -8.70 1.98
C LEU A 109 10.29 -9.70 3.08
N ARG A 110 11.19 -10.58 3.51
CA ARG A 110 10.90 -11.56 4.55
C ARG A 110 10.58 -10.89 5.89
N LEU A 111 9.70 -11.50 6.67
CA LEU A 111 9.32 -11.03 8.01
C LEU A 111 10.55 -10.94 8.94
N GLY A 112 11.49 -11.87 8.81
CA GLY A 112 12.71 -11.93 9.60
C GLY A 112 13.61 -10.68 9.52
N ARG A 113 13.39 -9.78 8.54
CA ARG A 113 14.15 -8.51 8.45
C ARG A 113 13.88 -7.54 9.61
N PHE A 114 12.82 -7.77 10.38
CA PHE A 114 12.49 -6.99 11.58
C PHE A 114 12.94 -7.67 12.88
N ALA A 115 13.51 -8.87 12.81
CA ALA A 115 14.08 -9.52 13.98
C ALA A 115 15.46 -8.90 14.28
N GLU A 116 15.61 -8.30 15.44
CA GLU A 116 16.90 -7.88 16.01
C GLU A 116 17.62 -9.08 16.64
#